data_fe53eca15fa54b0ce3ab074252f9886d
#
_entry.id   fe53eca15fa54b0ce3ab074252f9886d
#
_cell.length_a   1.000
_cell.length_b   1.000
_cell.length_c   1.000
_cell.angle_alpha   90.00
_cell.angle_beta   90.00
_cell.angle_gamma   90.00
#
_symmetry.space_group_name_H-M   'P 1'
#
loop_
_entity.id
_entity.type
_entity.pdbx_description
1 polymer ?
#
loop_
_entity_poly.entity_id
_entity_poly.type
_entity_poly.pdbx_seq_one_letter_code
_entity_poly.pdbx_strand_id
1 'polypeptide(L)'
;MDLLDRVLDAGRDLLARVDSALVTGGAPADHPIWPAARRVGALPGDAAESLAALRPDALLGCAARLRSLAGAYAHQHTALTNLTGTGAWEGAGAEAFAGQVRAFADHLGTGADGLVGRLDATASYVEDVAGWIAEARRALAGTIAMVLISAEAIALRTGTGETPAAATIGARVLESVAAAHQAGSELRQRWAGRLGELAYRPPTEAPAMPDGSVTRVTL
;
A
#
# COMPACT_ATOMS: atom_id res chain seq x y z
N MET A 1 -14.68 6.42 -11.55
CA MET A 1 -15.84 5.77 -10.87
C MET A 1 -15.80 4.30 -11.22
N ASP A 2 -15.46 3.47 -10.26
CA ASP A 2 -15.34 2.01 -10.43
C ASP A 2 -16.65 1.27 -10.11
N LEU A 3 -16.60 -0.07 -10.07
CA LEU A 3 -17.78 -0.89 -9.79
C LEU A 3 -18.33 -0.62 -8.39
N LEU A 4 -17.45 -0.51 -7.37
CA LEU A 4 -17.89 -0.26 -5.99
C LEU A 4 -18.60 1.07 -5.86
N ASP A 5 -18.08 2.13 -6.47
CA ASP A 5 -18.72 3.46 -6.43
C ASP A 5 -20.15 3.40 -6.96
N ARG A 6 -20.36 2.67 -8.07
CA ARG A 6 -21.69 2.52 -8.69
C ARG A 6 -22.68 1.72 -7.85
N VAL A 7 -22.24 0.59 -7.30
CA VAL A 7 -23.14 -0.25 -6.48
C VAL A 7 -23.42 0.36 -5.12
N LEU A 8 -22.48 1.12 -4.55
CA LEU A 8 -22.70 1.90 -3.33
C LEU A 8 -23.70 3.03 -3.56
N ASP A 9 -23.59 3.75 -4.66
CA ASP A 9 -24.56 4.79 -5.00
C ASP A 9 -25.99 4.21 -5.12
N ALA A 10 -26.11 3.08 -5.81
CA ALA A 10 -27.38 2.34 -5.91
C ALA A 10 -27.86 1.73 -4.56
N GLY A 11 -26.94 1.41 -3.66
CA GLY A 11 -27.23 0.74 -2.38
C GLY A 11 -27.30 1.68 -1.17
N ARG A 12 -27.03 2.96 -1.33
CA ARG A 12 -26.92 3.93 -0.24
C ARG A 12 -28.14 3.94 0.68
N ASP A 13 -29.33 4.06 0.11
CA ASP A 13 -30.59 4.08 0.88
C ASP A 13 -30.82 2.76 1.62
N LEU A 14 -30.45 1.64 1.01
CA LEU A 14 -30.58 0.33 1.66
C LEU A 14 -29.64 0.22 2.85
N LEU A 15 -28.37 0.61 2.69
CA LEU A 15 -27.39 0.57 3.78
C LEU A 15 -27.76 1.53 4.91
N ALA A 16 -28.27 2.72 4.62
CA ALA A 16 -28.76 3.66 5.63
C ALA A 16 -29.95 3.08 6.41
N ARG A 17 -30.87 2.35 5.75
CA ARG A 17 -31.97 1.63 6.43
C ARG A 17 -31.45 0.48 7.29
N VAL A 18 -30.44 -0.26 6.82
CA VAL A 18 -29.77 -1.32 7.59
C VAL A 18 -29.19 -0.74 8.88
N ASP A 19 -28.43 0.34 8.78
CA ASP A 19 -27.80 1.00 9.91
C ASP A 19 -28.85 1.53 10.90
N SER A 20 -29.89 2.19 10.41
CA SER A 20 -31.00 2.68 11.23
C SER A 20 -31.72 1.55 11.96
N ALA A 21 -32.04 0.45 11.29
CA ALA A 21 -32.69 -0.70 11.88
C ALA A 21 -31.82 -1.39 12.94
N LEU A 22 -30.50 -1.49 12.71
CA LEU A 22 -29.55 -2.05 13.68
C LEU A 22 -29.37 -1.16 14.91
N VAL A 23 -29.35 0.16 14.74
CA VAL A 23 -29.26 1.12 15.86
C VAL A 23 -30.54 1.08 16.71
N THR A 24 -31.71 0.96 16.09
CA THR A 24 -32.99 1.00 16.76
C THR A 24 -33.39 -0.35 17.36
N GLY A 25 -33.26 -1.43 16.61
CA GLY A 25 -33.76 -2.76 16.94
C GLY A 25 -32.67 -3.77 17.34
N GLY A 26 -31.41 -3.45 17.07
CA GLY A 26 -30.28 -4.37 17.29
C GLY A 26 -30.30 -5.58 16.38
N ALA A 27 -29.80 -6.70 16.91
CA ALA A 27 -29.84 -8.03 16.28
C ALA A 27 -29.96 -9.10 17.37
N PRO A 28 -30.42 -10.32 17.05
CA PRO A 28 -30.42 -11.43 18.00
C PRO A 28 -29.05 -11.66 18.64
N ALA A 29 -29.02 -12.06 19.91
CA ALA A 29 -27.78 -12.10 20.71
C ALA A 29 -26.72 -13.05 20.12
N ASP A 30 -27.14 -14.12 19.46
CA ASP A 30 -26.31 -15.13 18.81
C ASP A 30 -26.07 -14.86 17.31
N HIS A 31 -26.54 -13.72 16.79
CA HIS A 31 -26.42 -13.42 15.36
C HIS A 31 -24.96 -13.20 14.94
N PRO A 32 -24.52 -13.72 13.76
CA PRO A 32 -23.15 -13.58 13.28
C PRO A 32 -22.69 -12.14 13.00
N ILE A 33 -23.60 -11.16 12.97
CA ILE A 33 -23.24 -9.74 12.86
C ILE A 33 -22.33 -9.26 14.00
N TRP A 34 -22.50 -9.78 15.22
CA TRP A 34 -21.77 -9.29 16.39
C TRP A 34 -20.27 -9.51 16.34
N PRO A 35 -19.76 -10.72 16.00
CA PRO A 35 -18.33 -10.89 15.82
C PRO A 35 -17.76 -10.06 14.67
N ALA A 36 -18.51 -9.86 13.57
CA ALA A 36 -18.10 -9.02 12.46
C ALA A 36 -18.07 -7.52 12.87
N ALA A 37 -19.11 -7.02 13.54
CA ALA A 37 -19.17 -5.65 14.05
C ALA A 37 -18.05 -5.34 15.03
N ARG A 38 -17.72 -6.27 15.94
CA ARG A 38 -16.58 -6.10 16.87
C ARG A 38 -15.23 -6.04 16.16
N ARG A 39 -15.05 -6.78 15.06
CA ARG A 39 -13.80 -6.72 14.28
C ARG A 39 -13.66 -5.46 13.47
N VAL A 40 -14.76 -4.95 12.91
CA VAL A 40 -14.77 -3.77 12.05
C VAL A 40 -14.86 -2.48 12.86
N GLY A 41 -15.63 -2.47 13.96
CA GLY A 41 -15.81 -1.31 14.83
C GLY A 41 -16.69 -0.20 14.26
N ALA A 42 -17.52 -0.51 13.24
CA ALA A 42 -18.36 0.45 12.55
C ALA A 42 -19.69 -0.18 12.12
N LEU A 43 -20.67 0.64 11.77
CA LEU A 43 -21.90 0.21 11.13
C LEU A 43 -21.64 -0.24 9.68
N PRO A 44 -22.49 -1.11 9.11
CA PRO A 44 -22.31 -1.62 7.74
C PRO A 44 -22.14 -0.55 6.67
N GLY A 45 -22.93 0.49 6.67
CA GLY A 45 -22.85 1.62 5.73
C GLY A 45 -21.56 2.39 5.89
N ASP A 46 -21.22 2.81 7.12
CA ASP A 46 -19.98 3.54 7.43
C ASP A 46 -18.74 2.73 7.05
N ALA A 47 -18.74 1.42 7.32
CA ALA A 47 -17.64 0.52 6.96
C ALA A 47 -17.47 0.40 5.44
N ALA A 48 -18.58 0.30 4.71
CA ALA A 48 -18.57 0.24 3.25
C ALA A 48 -18.06 1.56 2.64
N GLU A 49 -18.51 2.71 3.13
CA GLU A 49 -18.04 4.02 2.68
C GLU A 49 -16.57 4.25 2.99
N SER A 50 -16.10 3.84 4.17
CA SER A 50 -14.69 3.93 4.56
C SER A 50 -13.78 3.13 3.62
N LEU A 51 -14.17 1.91 3.25
CA LEU A 51 -13.44 1.10 2.27
C LEU A 51 -13.51 1.71 0.87
N ALA A 52 -14.65 2.26 0.49
CA ALA A 52 -14.84 2.93 -0.80
C ALA A 52 -14.01 4.21 -0.94
N ALA A 53 -13.66 4.88 0.16
CA ALA A 53 -12.80 6.06 0.15
C ALA A 53 -11.34 5.74 -0.22
N LEU A 54 -10.90 4.50 -0.07
CA LEU A 54 -9.55 4.08 -0.48
C LEU A 54 -9.42 4.06 -2.00
N ARG A 55 -8.40 4.74 -2.54
CA ARG A 55 -8.16 4.89 -3.99
C ARG A 55 -6.84 4.25 -4.39
N PRO A 56 -6.85 3.11 -5.10
CA PRO A 56 -5.62 2.45 -5.52
C PRO A 56 -4.83 3.24 -6.57
N ASP A 57 -5.51 4.01 -7.44
CA ASP A 57 -4.88 4.71 -8.57
C ASP A 57 -3.79 5.71 -8.13
N ALA A 58 -4.01 6.42 -7.02
CA ALA A 58 -3.02 7.36 -6.48
C ALA A 58 -1.73 6.62 -6.05
N LEU A 59 -1.86 5.42 -5.48
CA LEU A 59 -0.74 4.58 -5.08
C LEU A 59 0.00 4.03 -6.30
N LEU A 60 -0.70 3.57 -7.32
CA LEU A 60 -0.10 3.11 -8.58
C LEU A 60 0.69 4.24 -9.26
N GLY A 61 0.17 5.46 -9.26
CA GLY A 61 0.89 6.63 -9.75
C GLY A 61 2.16 6.94 -8.93
N CYS A 62 2.14 6.71 -7.62
CA CYS A 62 3.31 6.83 -6.76
C CYS A 62 4.35 5.74 -7.08
N ALA A 63 3.94 4.48 -7.18
CA ALA A 63 4.82 3.36 -7.52
C ALA A 63 5.51 3.56 -8.87
N ALA A 64 4.78 4.01 -9.89
CA ALA A 64 5.35 4.30 -11.19
C ALA A 64 6.44 5.39 -11.12
N ARG A 65 6.26 6.43 -10.33
CA ARG A 65 7.28 7.48 -10.10
C ARG A 65 8.50 6.93 -9.38
N LEU A 66 8.32 6.08 -8.37
CA LEU A 66 9.44 5.43 -7.66
C LEU A 66 10.26 4.56 -8.61
N ARG A 67 9.62 3.77 -9.47
CA ARG A 67 10.33 2.96 -10.49
C ARG A 67 11.07 3.82 -11.51
N SER A 68 10.49 4.95 -11.94
CA SER A 68 11.17 5.89 -12.83
C SER A 68 12.42 6.48 -12.18
N LEU A 69 12.35 6.85 -10.88
CA LEU A 69 13.51 7.32 -10.12
C LEU A 69 14.55 6.21 -9.95
N ALA A 70 14.15 4.99 -9.63
CA ALA A 70 15.05 3.85 -9.52
C ALA A 70 15.80 3.62 -10.84
N GLY A 71 15.11 3.67 -11.98
CA GLY A 71 15.73 3.58 -13.30
C GLY A 71 16.74 4.69 -13.59
N ALA A 72 16.41 5.93 -13.23
CA ALA A 72 17.34 7.06 -13.38
C ALA A 72 18.60 6.88 -12.52
N TYR A 73 18.47 6.46 -11.27
CA TYR A 73 19.63 6.20 -10.40
C TYR A 73 20.43 4.95 -10.82
N ALA A 74 19.76 3.90 -11.33
CA ALA A 74 20.46 2.75 -11.90
C ALA A 74 21.36 3.14 -13.08
N HIS A 75 20.91 4.10 -13.88
CA HIS A 75 21.71 4.65 -14.99
C HIS A 75 22.95 5.41 -14.46
N GLN A 76 22.77 6.22 -13.42
CA GLN A 76 23.88 6.93 -12.77
C GLN A 76 24.86 5.95 -12.09
N HIS A 77 24.36 4.90 -11.44
CA HIS A 77 25.19 3.83 -10.87
C HIS A 77 26.07 3.19 -11.95
N THR A 78 25.50 2.85 -13.12
CA THR A 78 26.26 2.28 -14.24
C THR A 78 27.31 3.27 -14.74
N ALA A 79 26.99 4.56 -14.85
CA ALA A 79 27.96 5.58 -15.26
C ALA A 79 29.13 5.69 -14.28
N LEU A 80 28.85 5.68 -12.97
CA LEU A 80 29.87 5.73 -11.91
C LEU A 80 30.79 4.49 -11.94
N THR A 81 30.23 3.30 -12.09
CA THR A 81 31.02 2.07 -12.15
C THR A 81 31.93 2.03 -13.38
N ASN A 82 31.53 2.65 -14.49
CA ASN A 82 32.36 2.77 -15.68
C ASN A 82 33.52 3.80 -15.52
N LEU A 83 33.40 4.78 -14.61
CA LEU A 83 34.45 5.76 -14.36
C LEU A 83 35.66 5.18 -13.61
N THR A 84 35.50 4.09 -12.88
CA THR A 84 36.56 3.50 -12.05
C THR A 84 37.69 2.79 -12.85
N GLY A 85 37.55 2.69 -14.18
CA GLY A 85 38.48 1.98 -15.05
C GLY A 85 39.29 2.82 -16.04
N THR A 86 39.14 4.13 -16.11
CA THR A 86 39.65 4.94 -17.21
C THR A 86 40.60 6.03 -16.74
N GLY A 87 41.85 5.77 -16.49
CA GLY A 87 42.70 6.93 -16.30
C GLY A 87 44.18 6.65 -16.11
N ALA A 88 45.01 7.42 -16.83
CA ALA A 88 46.42 7.61 -16.58
C ALA A 88 46.73 8.43 -15.30
N TRP A 89 45.73 8.60 -14.42
CA TRP A 89 45.89 9.33 -13.15
C TRP A 89 46.28 8.34 -12.05
N GLU A 90 47.43 8.59 -11.42
CA GLU A 90 47.99 7.72 -10.39
C GLU A 90 48.32 8.53 -9.11
N GLY A 91 48.47 7.82 -8.00
CA GLY A 91 48.85 8.36 -6.71
C GLY A 91 47.68 8.56 -5.74
N ALA A 92 47.95 9.07 -4.55
CA ALA A 92 47.01 9.16 -3.43
C ALA A 92 45.69 9.91 -3.79
N GLY A 93 45.75 10.92 -4.64
CA GLY A 93 44.57 11.64 -5.12
C GLY A 93 43.69 10.79 -6.01
N ALA A 94 44.27 9.94 -6.89
CA ALA A 94 43.54 9.02 -7.74
C ALA A 94 42.86 7.90 -6.90
N GLU A 95 43.56 7.39 -5.90
CA GLU A 95 43.03 6.38 -4.98
C GLU A 95 41.87 6.95 -4.14
N ALA A 96 41.98 8.18 -3.62
CA ALA A 96 40.93 8.85 -2.88
C ALA A 96 39.69 9.10 -3.76
N PHE A 97 39.88 9.55 -5.01
CA PHE A 97 38.79 9.72 -5.96
C PHE A 97 38.11 8.40 -6.29
N ALA A 98 38.86 7.35 -6.60
CA ALA A 98 38.32 6.02 -6.87
C ALA A 98 37.57 5.45 -5.66
N GLY A 99 38.04 5.72 -4.44
CA GLY A 99 37.36 5.40 -3.20
C GLY A 99 36.01 6.11 -3.07
N GLN A 100 35.97 7.41 -3.36
CA GLN A 100 34.74 8.20 -3.35
C GLN A 100 33.73 7.73 -4.39
N VAL A 101 34.18 7.48 -5.64
CA VAL A 101 33.31 6.98 -6.71
C VAL A 101 32.73 5.61 -6.34
N ARG A 102 33.53 4.73 -5.75
CA ARG A 102 33.02 3.43 -5.24
C ARG A 102 31.96 3.60 -4.15
N ALA A 103 32.22 4.47 -3.15
CA ALA A 103 31.27 4.72 -2.09
C ALA A 103 29.93 5.25 -2.62
N PHE A 104 29.96 6.14 -3.62
CA PHE A 104 28.74 6.60 -4.29
C PHE A 104 28.06 5.49 -5.11
N ALA A 105 28.82 4.69 -5.83
CA ALA A 105 28.27 3.56 -6.59
C ALA A 105 27.59 2.55 -5.64
N ASP A 106 28.22 2.21 -4.53
CA ASP A 106 27.66 1.32 -3.51
C ASP A 106 26.37 1.91 -2.90
N HIS A 107 26.38 3.21 -2.61
CA HIS A 107 25.18 3.91 -2.11
C HIS A 107 24.01 3.87 -3.11
N LEU A 108 24.28 4.04 -4.40
CA LEU A 108 23.27 3.96 -5.46
C LEU A 108 22.87 2.52 -5.79
N GLY A 109 23.61 1.53 -5.36
CA GLY A 109 23.50 0.13 -5.76
C GLY A 109 22.08 -0.43 -5.89
N THR A 110 21.97 -1.49 -6.68
CA THR A 110 20.71 -2.20 -6.96
C THR A 110 20.36 -3.25 -5.89
N GLY A 111 21.26 -3.52 -4.96
CA GLY A 111 21.04 -4.42 -3.82
C GLY A 111 20.10 -3.85 -2.78
N ALA A 112 19.72 -4.65 -1.80
CA ALA A 112 18.77 -4.29 -0.75
C ALA A 112 19.21 -3.05 0.06
N ASP A 113 20.52 -2.87 0.25
CA ASP A 113 21.10 -1.73 0.98
C ASP A 113 21.32 -0.50 0.10
N GLY A 114 21.27 -0.63 -1.22
CA GLY A 114 21.44 0.47 -2.17
C GLY A 114 20.14 1.27 -2.37
N LEU A 115 20.29 2.53 -2.82
CA LEU A 115 19.16 3.42 -3.05
C LEU A 115 18.19 2.87 -4.12
N VAL A 116 18.71 2.35 -5.23
CA VAL A 116 17.88 1.77 -6.30
C VAL A 116 17.08 0.58 -5.78
N GLY A 117 17.71 -0.34 -5.07
CA GLY A 117 17.02 -1.50 -4.52
C GLY A 117 15.93 -1.12 -3.51
N ARG A 118 16.17 -0.10 -2.68
CA ARG A 118 15.14 0.41 -1.75
C ARG A 118 13.98 1.10 -2.46
N LEU A 119 14.25 1.88 -3.51
CA LEU A 119 13.19 2.51 -4.32
C LEU A 119 12.32 1.46 -5.00
N ASP A 120 12.91 0.41 -5.58
CA ASP A 120 12.18 -0.69 -6.20
C ASP A 120 11.37 -1.49 -5.18
N ALA A 121 11.94 -1.79 -4.03
CA ALA A 121 11.22 -2.47 -2.96
C ALA A 121 10.07 -1.62 -2.40
N THR A 122 10.25 -0.30 -2.29
CA THR A 122 9.18 0.62 -1.89
C THR A 122 8.07 0.67 -2.94
N ALA A 123 8.42 0.72 -4.23
CA ALA A 123 7.44 0.66 -5.31
C ALA A 123 6.63 -0.64 -5.25
N SER A 124 7.29 -1.79 -5.04
CA SER A 124 6.62 -3.08 -4.89
C SER A 124 5.67 -3.12 -3.69
N TYR A 125 6.06 -2.55 -2.55
CA TYR A 125 5.17 -2.43 -1.39
C TYR A 125 3.92 -1.61 -1.71
N VAL A 126 4.09 -0.47 -2.37
CA VAL A 126 2.98 0.42 -2.75
C VAL A 126 2.05 -0.26 -3.76
N GLU A 127 2.60 -1.04 -4.71
CA GLU A 127 1.82 -1.85 -5.66
C GLU A 127 1.01 -2.95 -4.95
N ASP A 128 1.61 -3.64 -3.98
CA ASP A 128 0.92 -4.65 -3.17
C ASP A 128 -0.24 -4.05 -2.36
N VAL A 129 -0.04 -2.85 -1.78
CA VAL A 129 -1.11 -2.12 -1.07
C VAL A 129 -2.22 -1.72 -2.04
N ALA A 130 -1.88 -1.20 -3.22
CA ALA A 130 -2.86 -0.84 -4.24
C ALA A 130 -3.65 -2.07 -4.71
N GLY A 131 -2.98 -3.20 -4.90
CA GLY A 131 -3.59 -4.48 -5.26
C GLY A 131 -4.57 -4.97 -4.18
N TRP A 132 -4.17 -4.90 -2.91
CA TRP A 132 -5.06 -5.21 -1.79
C TRP A 132 -6.31 -4.32 -1.77
N ILE A 133 -6.17 -3.00 -1.93
CA ILE A 133 -7.31 -2.08 -1.99
C ILE A 133 -8.23 -2.45 -3.15
N ALA A 134 -7.70 -2.69 -4.33
CA ALA A 134 -8.48 -3.02 -5.52
C ALA A 134 -9.28 -4.33 -5.33
N GLU A 135 -8.68 -5.34 -4.70
CA GLU A 135 -9.34 -6.61 -4.40
C GLU A 135 -10.43 -6.44 -3.34
N ALA A 136 -10.15 -5.72 -2.25
CA ALA A 136 -11.12 -5.42 -1.20
C ALA A 136 -12.35 -4.66 -1.75
N ARG A 137 -12.12 -3.67 -2.61
CA ARG A 137 -13.19 -2.92 -3.29
C ARG A 137 -14.03 -3.81 -4.20
N ARG A 138 -13.40 -4.73 -4.94
CA ARG A 138 -14.09 -5.67 -5.83
C ARG A 138 -14.96 -6.66 -5.03
N ALA A 139 -14.42 -7.23 -3.95
CA ALA A 139 -15.15 -8.15 -3.09
C ALA A 139 -16.38 -7.48 -2.44
N LEU A 140 -16.20 -6.26 -1.90
CA LEU A 140 -17.31 -5.50 -1.32
C LEU A 140 -18.37 -5.14 -2.38
N ALA A 141 -17.94 -4.75 -3.59
CA ALA A 141 -18.87 -4.48 -4.69
C ALA A 141 -19.73 -5.69 -5.03
N GLY A 142 -19.13 -6.88 -5.09
CA GLY A 142 -19.85 -8.13 -5.28
C GLY A 142 -20.86 -8.41 -4.15
N THR A 143 -20.44 -8.22 -2.91
CA THR A 143 -21.31 -8.38 -1.74
C THR A 143 -22.52 -7.43 -1.80
N ILE A 144 -22.30 -6.13 -2.05
CA ILE A 144 -23.39 -5.15 -2.14
C ILE A 144 -24.33 -5.47 -3.31
N ALA A 145 -23.79 -5.85 -4.48
CA ALA A 145 -24.61 -6.23 -5.62
C ALA A 145 -25.54 -7.41 -5.29
N MET A 146 -25.03 -8.43 -4.60
CA MET A 146 -25.84 -9.56 -4.15
C MET A 146 -26.88 -9.18 -3.10
N VAL A 147 -26.54 -8.27 -2.19
CA VAL A 147 -27.47 -7.76 -1.17
C VAL A 147 -28.62 -6.99 -1.82
N LEU A 148 -28.35 -6.17 -2.83
CA LEU A 148 -29.36 -5.34 -3.49
C LEU A 148 -30.53 -6.15 -4.11
N ILE A 149 -30.26 -7.38 -4.52
CA ILE A 149 -31.24 -8.30 -5.13
C ILE A 149 -31.75 -9.38 -4.16
N SER A 150 -31.38 -9.30 -2.88
CA SER A 150 -31.76 -10.31 -1.89
C SER A 150 -33.20 -10.15 -1.38
N ALA A 151 -33.74 -11.23 -0.82
CA ALA A 151 -35.06 -11.22 -0.17
C ALA A 151 -35.08 -10.28 1.04
N GLU A 152 -33.96 -10.16 1.75
CA GLU A 152 -33.80 -9.28 2.90
C GLU A 152 -33.88 -7.78 2.47
N ALA A 153 -33.34 -7.43 1.30
CA ALA A 153 -33.51 -6.07 0.78
C ALA A 153 -34.96 -5.76 0.43
N ILE A 154 -35.72 -6.73 -0.07
CA ILE A 154 -37.16 -6.58 -0.30
C ILE A 154 -37.89 -6.42 1.03
N ALA A 155 -37.59 -7.25 2.02
CA ALA A 155 -38.19 -7.17 3.36
C ALA A 155 -37.98 -5.79 4.01
N LEU A 156 -36.75 -5.24 3.94
CA LEU A 156 -36.46 -3.88 4.42
C LEU A 156 -37.23 -2.77 3.67
N ARG A 157 -37.46 -2.94 2.37
CA ARG A 157 -38.19 -1.94 1.57
C ARG A 157 -39.70 -1.99 1.84
N THR A 158 -40.23 -3.17 2.20
CA THR A 158 -41.66 -3.39 2.45
C THR A 158 -42.06 -3.26 3.92
N GLY A 159 -41.09 -3.08 4.83
CA GLY A 159 -41.34 -2.99 6.26
C GLY A 159 -41.69 -4.32 6.93
N THR A 160 -41.37 -5.46 6.31
CA THR A 160 -41.65 -6.78 6.85
C THR A 160 -40.39 -7.45 7.38
N GLY A 161 -40.30 -7.63 8.72
CA GLY A 161 -39.15 -8.31 9.34
C GLY A 161 -37.85 -7.49 9.22
N GLU A 162 -37.90 -6.19 9.46
CA GLU A 162 -36.79 -5.26 9.26
C GLU A 162 -35.52 -5.63 10.04
N THR A 163 -35.66 -5.94 11.33
CA THR A 163 -34.51 -6.24 12.21
C THR A 163 -33.71 -7.48 11.76
N PRO A 164 -34.31 -8.66 11.53
CA PRO A 164 -33.56 -9.82 11.05
C PRO A 164 -33.01 -9.63 9.63
N ALA A 165 -33.73 -8.93 8.76
CA ALA A 165 -33.25 -8.62 7.42
C ALA A 165 -32.02 -7.68 7.46
N ALA A 166 -32.08 -6.61 8.28
CA ALA A 166 -30.97 -5.70 8.50
C ALA A 166 -29.75 -6.41 9.09
N ALA A 167 -29.95 -7.28 10.08
CA ALA A 167 -28.89 -8.05 10.70
C ALA A 167 -28.18 -8.96 9.67
N THR A 168 -28.95 -9.63 8.82
CA THR A 168 -28.39 -10.51 7.77
C THR A 168 -27.60 -9.73 6.71
N ILE A 169 -28.15 -8.62 6.24
CA ILE A 169 -27.42 -7.74 5.29
C ILE A 169 -26.19 -7.17 5.94
N GLY A 170 -26.32 -6.61 7.15
CA GLY A 170 -25.21 -6.04 7.88
C GLY A 170 -24.09 -7.03 8.14
N ALA A 171 -24.42 -8.28 8.48
CA ALA A 171 -23.42 -9.33 8.67
C ALA A 171 -22.62 -9.57 7.38
N ARG A 172 -23.27 -9.73 6.23
CA ARG A 172 -22.59 -9.95 4.93
C ARG A 172 -21.64 -8.81 4.58
N VAL A 173 -22.08 -7.56 4.76
CA VAL A 173 -21.25 -6.38 4.47
C VAL A 173 -20.07 -6.31 5.42
N LEU A 174 -20.28 -6.45 6.73
CA LEU A 174 -19.22 -6.40 7.72
C LEU A 174 -18.25 -7.57 7.60
N GLU A 175 -18.70 -8.78 7.23
CA GLU A 175 -17.81 -9.90 6.96
C GLU A 175 -16.89 -9.62 5.77
N SER A 176 -17.41 -9.02 4.69
CA SER A 176 -16.60 -8.61 3.54
C SER A 176 -15.54 -7.58 3.94
N VAL A 177 -15.90 -6.57 4.75
CA VAL A 177 -14.93 -5.57 5.24
C VAL A 177 -13.94 -6.18 6.23
N ALA A 178 -14.39 -7.08 7.13
CA ALA A 178 -13.50 -7.79 8.05
C ALA A 178 -12.48 -8.67 7.32
N ALA A 179 -12.89 -9.33 6.24
CA ALA A 179 -11.97 -10.09 5.37
C ALA A 179 -10.93 -9.18 4.70
N ALA A 180 -11.35 -7.99 4.25
CA ALA A 180 -10.42 -6.99 3.71
C ALA A 180 -9.40 -6.51 4.78
N HIS A 181 -9.84 -6.25 6.02
CA HIS A 181 -8.95 -5.91 7.14
C HIS A 181 -7.96 -7.03 7.46
N GLN A 182 -8.42 -8.30 7.43
CA GLN A 182 -7.56 -9.45 7.66
C GLN A 182 -6.46 -9.54 6.58
N ALA A 183 -6.84 -9.45 5.30
CA ALA A 183 -5.90 -9.47 4.18
C ALA A 183 -4.90 -8.30 4.24
N GLY A 184 -5.34 -7.10 4.66
CA GLY A 184 -4.46 -5.96 4.90
C GLY A 184 -3.47 -6.19 6.05
N SER A 185 -3.90 -6.87 7.11
CA SER A 185 -3.03 -7.25 8.23
C SER A 185 -1.97 -8.27 7.79
N GLU A 186 -2.34 -9.26 6.98
CA GLU A 186 -1.41 -10.24 6.42
C GLU A 186 -0.40 -9.58 5.48
N LEU A 187 -0.85 -8.64 4.63
CA LEU A 187 0.05 -7.84 3.81
C LEU A 187 1.07 -7.09 4.65
N ARG A 188 0.62 -6.40 5.70
CA ARG A 188 1.50 -5.68 6.62
C ARG A 188 2.51 -6.62 7.30
N GLN A 189 2.08 -7.81 7.72
CA GLN A 189 2.97 -8.80 8.33
C GLN A 189 4.03 -9.30 7.35
N ARG A 190 3.69 -9.57 6.09
CA ARG A 190 4.66 -9.96 5.06
C ARG A 190 5.75 -8.90 4.84
N TRP A 191 5.40 -7.63 4.99
CA TRP A 191 6.33 -6.51 4.77
C TRP A 191 7.00 -6.00 6.06
N ALA A 192 6.56 -6.42 7.25
CA ALA A 192 7.03 -5.88 8.53
C ALA A 192 8.55 -5.91 8.70
N GLY A 193 9.20 -7.03 8.35
CA GLY A 193 10.66 -7.15 8.41
C GLY A 193 11.40 -6.25 7.43
N ARG A 194 10.83 -6.02 6.25
CA ARG A 194 11.46 -5.25 5.16
C ARG A 194 11.24 -3.73 5.28
N LEU A 195 10.13 -3.30 5.91
CA LEU A 195 9.79 -1.86 6.00
C LEU A 195 10.87 -1.05 6.73
N GLY A 196 11.52 -1.63 7.75
CA GLY A 196 12.64 -0.98 8.44
C GLY A 196 13.89 -0.81 7.56
N GLU A 197 14.08 -1.68 6.58
CA GLU A 197 15.19 -1.65 5.63
C GLU A 197 14.98 -0.60 4.51
N LEU A 198 13.70 -0.22 4.25
CA LEU A 198 13.36 0.78 3.23
C LEU A 198 13.64 2.22 3.66
N ALA A 199 13.90 2.47 4.95
CA ALA A 199 14.22 3.80 5.44
C ALA A 199 15.47 4.36 4.73
N TYR A 200 15.42 5.66 4.38
CA TYR A 200 16.57 6.32 3.78
C TYR A 200 17.77 6.26 4.71
N ARG A 201 18.92 5.89 4.16
CA ARG A 201 20.23 5.94 4.84
C ARG A 201 21.13 6.89 4.04
N PRO A 202 21.70 7.92 4.68
CA PRO A 202 22.65 8.81 3.99
C PRO A 202 23.89 8.02 3.56
N PRO A 203 24.60 8.49 2.51
CA PRO A 203 25.90 7.92 2.15
C PRO A 203 26.84 7.98 3.36
N THR A 204 27.64 6.95 3.53
CA THR A 204 28.73 6.99 4.52
C THR A 204 29.70 8.08 4.10
N GLU A 205 30.04 9.00 5.00
CA GLU A 205 31.08 10.00 4.72
C GLU A 205 32.36 9.30 4.31
N ALA A 206 32.92 9.71 3.17
CA ALA A 206 34.24 9.22 2.77
C ALA A 206 35.28 9.67 3.82
N PRO A 207 36.29 8.84 4.08
CA PRO A 207 37.37 9.22 4.98
C PRO A 207 37.96 10.54 4.53
N ALA A 208 38.12 11.47 5.48
CA ALA A 208 38.74 12.80 5.22
C ALA A 208 40.10 12.61 4.54
N MET A 209 40.34 13.37 3.48
CA MET A 209 41.64 13.37 2.81
C MET A 209 42.74 13.67 3.84
N PRO A 210 43.83 12.89 3.87
CA PRO A 210 44.95 13.21 4.74
C PRO A 210 45.54 14.56 4.33
N ASP A 211 45.67 15.46 5.29
CA ASP A 211 46.31 16.77 5.12
C ASP A 211 47.70 16.57 4.51
N GLY A 212 47.95 17.16 3.33
CA GLY A 212 49.28 17.27 2.76
C GLY A 212 49.64 16.33 1.60
N SER A 213 48.70 15.62 0.95
CA SER A 213 49.01 14.84 -0.26
C SER A 213 49.22 15.75 -1.49
N VAL A 214 50.48 15.85 -1.98
CA VAL A 214 50.81 16.52 -3.24
C VAL A 214 50.35 15.65 -4.41
N THR A 215 49.36 16.11 -5.17
CA THR A 215 48.93 15.45 -6.41
C THR A 215 49.87 15.83 -7.56
N ARG A 216 50.56 14.84 -8.15
CA ARG A 216 51.33 15.04 -9.41
C ARG A 216 50.44 14.66 -10.60
N VAL A 217 50.17 15.62 -11.46
CA VAL A 217 49.60 15.34 -12.79
C VAL A 217 50.76 15.35 -13.78
N THR A 218 51.04 14.25 -14.43
CA THR A 218 51.98 14.17 -15.58
C THR A 218 51.16 14.42 -16.83
N LEU A 219 51.44 15.51 -17.54
CA LEU A 219 50.86 15.85 -18.85
C LEU A 219 51.57 15.08 -19.95
#